data_9d1a14d82dfb466cef509ad82d039a44
#
_entry.id   9d1a14d82dfb466cef509ad82d039a44
#
_cell.length_a   1.000
_cell.length_b   1.000
_cell.length_c   1.000
_cell.angle_alpha   90.00
_cell.angle_beta   90.00
_cell.angle_gamma   90.00
#
_symmetry.space_group_name_H-M   'P 1'
#
loop_
_entity.id
_entity.type
_entity.pdbx_description
1 polymer ?
#
loop_
_entity_poly.entity_id
_entity_poly.type
_entity_poly.pdbx_seq_one_letter_code
_entity_poly.pdbx_strand_id
1 'polypeptide(L)'
;MTIPVGEKKLRLAERMSRLGTESAFEVLVRARELEARGKEVIHLEIGEPDFPTAPHIIEAAAQALRDGWTHYGPPAGLPQLREAIAEDAGRRRAIRVDPAEVVVTPGGRPIMFFTILALVNQGDEVLYPNPGFPIYESMIRFVNGQAVPYALREDRDFDVDVEEVLGKLTDCTRLIILNSPHNPTGGVMSRASIAALAEALADRDIFVLSDEIYSRLIYEGEHVSITQFPGMKERTIILDGFSKTFAMTGWRLGYGIMRPDLAGQVARLMTNSNSCTASFTQIAGVAALRGDQSCVDQIREEFRRRRSVIVEGLNRIPGFHCPLPHGAFYVFPNIAGTKRSSRALADSLLNEAGVACLSGTAFGAWGEGFLRFSYANSVENIQKALERIEAWARRNL
;
A
#
# COMPACT_ATOMS: atom_id res chain seq x y z
N MET A 1 -38.76 -43.38 -3.50
CA MET A 1 -38.01 -42.88 -2.30
C MET A 1 -36.74 -42.27 -2.83
N THR A 2 -36.71 -40.95 -2.99
CA THR A 2 -35.50 -40.17 -3.35
C THR A 2 -34.73 -39.91 -2.08
N ILE A 3 -33.55 -40.50 -1.96
CA ILE A 3 -32.58 -40.22 -0.90
C ILE A 3 -32.15 -38.76 -1.04
N PRO A 4 -32.29 -37.89 -0.02
CA PRO A 4 -31.77 -36.54 -0.14
C PRO A 4 -30.25 -36.61 -0.27
N VAL A 5 -29.73 -36.11 -1.34
CA VAL A 5 -28.29 -35.90 -1.52
C VAL A 5 -27.90 -34.81 -0.54
N GLY A 6 -27.33 -35.23 0.60
CA GLY A 6 -26.77 -34.27 1.57
C GLY A 6 -25.78 -33.37 0.87
N GLU A 7 -25.93 -32.05 1.05
CA GLU A 7 -24.99 -31.06 0.53
C GLU A 7 -23.57 -31.43 0.98
N LYS A 8 -22.76 -31.94 0.06
CA LYS A 8 -21.33 -32.15 0.30
C LYS A 8 -20.69 -30.80 0.56
N LYS A 9 -20.31 -30.53 1.79
CA LYS A 9 -19.52 -29.34 2.13
C LYS A 9 -18.31 -29.23 1.19
N LEU A 10 -18.13 -28.07 0.55
CA LEU A 10 -16.97 -27.79 -0.30
C LEU A 10 -15.68 -27.99 0.51
N ARG A 11 -14.79 -28.85 0.03
CA ARG A 11 -13.47 -29.09 0.64
C ARG A 11 -12.43 -28.19 -0.04
N LEU A 12 -12.08 -27.11 0.62
CA LEU A 12 -11.00 -26.21 0.18
C LEU A 12 -9.62 -26.78 0.56
N ALA A 13 -8.58 -26.29 -0.15
CA ALA A 13 -7.21 -26.52 0.27
C ALA A 13 -6.96 -25.81 1.61
N GLU A 14 -6.18 -26.44 2.52
CA GLU A 14 -5.92 -25.93 3.87
C GLU A 14 -5.39 -24.50 3.88
N ARG A 15 -4.52 -24.15 2.91
CA ARG A 15 -3.96 -22.81 2.77
C ARG A 15 -5.00 -21.69 2.69
N MET A 16 -6.22 -21.99 2.22
CA MET A 16 -7.30 -21.00 2.12
C MET A 16 -7.81 -20.52 3.48
N SER A 17 -7.66 -21.32 4.53
CA SER A 17 -8.03 -20.93 5.90
C SER A 17 -7.02 -19.93 6.52
N ARG A 18 -5.82 -19.80 5.94
CA ARG A 18 -4.77 -18.88 6.38
C ARG A 18 -4.78 -17.55 5.60
N LEU A 19 -5.60 -17.45 4.55
CA LEU A 19 -5.72 -16.25 3.75
C LEU A 19 -6.64 -15.24 4.45
N GLY A 20 -6.09 -14.06 4.77
CA GLY A 20 -6.85 -12.93 5.29
C GLY A 20 -7.46 -12.08 4.17
N THR A 21 -8.12 -11.00 4.55
CA THR A 21 -8.73 -10.03 3.64
C THR A 21 -8.41 -8.59 4.04
N GLU A 22 -8.84 -7.64 3.24
CA GLU A 22 -8.72 -6.21 3.50
C GLU A 22 -10.09 -5.66 3.92
N SER A 23 -10.20 -5.24 5.18
CA SER A 23 -11.46 -4.78 5.79
C SER A 23 -12.01 -3.49 5.17
N ALA A 24 -11.20 -2.72 4.42
CA ALA A 24 -11.67 -1.51 3.74
C ALA A 24 -12.85 -1.79 2.79
N PHE A 25 -12.82 -2.93 2.09
CA PHE A 25 -13.92 -3.32 1.21
C PHE A 25 -15.17 -3.76 1.98
N GLU A 26 -15.02 -4.35 3.16
CA GLU A 26 -16.15 -4.70 4.02
C GLU A 26 -16.85 -3.46 4.55
N VAL A 27 -16.07 -2.44 4.96
CA VAL A 27 -16.60 -1.14 5.40
C VAL A 27 -17.29 -0.42 4.24
N LEU A 28 -16.71 -0.46 3.03
CA LEU A 28 -17.33 0.11 1.82
C LEU A 28 -18.70 -0.52 1.52
N VAL A 29 -18.82 -1.85 1.62
CA VAL A 29 -20.10 -2.55 1.41
C VAL A 29 -21.14 -2.07 2.44
N ARG A 30 -20.78 -2.00 3.73
CA ARG A 30 -21.67 -1.50 4.79
C ARG A 30 -22.06 -0.04 4.58
N ALA A 31 -21.14 0.81 4.15
CA ALA A 31 -21.40 2.20 3.84
C ALA A 31 -22.45 2.32 2.71
N ARG A 32 -22.29 1.58 1.62
CA ARG A 32 -23.25 1.54 0.51
C ARG A 32 -24.64 1.00 0.91
N GLU A 33 -24.69 0.03 1.82
CA GLU A 33 -25.97 -0.44 2.37
C GLU A 33 -26.71 0.67 3.16
N LEU A 34 -25.96 1.52 3.89
CA LEU A 34 -26.54 2.68 4.58
C LEU A 34 -27.04 3.73 3.58
N GLU A 35 -26.28 3.99 2.51
CA GLU A 35 -26.68 4.89 1.43
C GLU A 35 -27.93 4.39 0.71
N ALA A 36 -28.03 3.10 0.43
CA ALA A 36 -29.24 2.50 -0.15
C ALA A 36 -30.50 2.65 0.73
N ARG A 37 -30.30 2.86 2.05
CA ARG A 37 -31.39 3.18 3.00
C ARG A 37 -31.63 4.68 3.18
N GLY A 38 -31.02 5.53 2.33
CA GLY A 38 -31.21 6.99 2.33
C GLY A 38 -30.31 7.75 3.30
N LYS A 39 -29.28 7.10 3.89
CA LYS A 39 -28.32 7.78 4.76
C LYS A 39 -27.17 8.32 3.92
N GLU A 40 -26.82 9.59 4.11
CA GLU A 40 -25.63 10.16 3.50
C GLU A 40 -24.37 9.72 4.25
N VAL A 41 -23.41 9.07 3.54
CA VAL A 41 -22.14 8.63 4.10
C VAL A 41 -20.98 9.36 3.41
N ILE A 42 -20.01 9.83 4.20
CA ILE A 42 -18.75 10.38 3.68
C ILE A 42 -17.68 9.31 3.77
N HIS A 43 -17.12 8.96 2.61
CA HIS A 43 -16.16 7.89 2.45
C HIS A 43 -14.72 8.36 2.70
N LEU A 44 -14.13 7.94 3.83
CA LEU A 44 -12.72 8.17 4.17
C LEU A 44 -12.00 6.83 4.48
N GLU A 45 -12.62 5.69 4.13
CA GLU A 45 -12.06 4.34 4.35
C GLU A 45 -11.23 3.82 3.18
N ILE A 46 -11.45 4.30 1.96
CA ILE A 46 -10.78 3.78 0.76
C ILE A 46 -9.49 4.53 0.48
N GLY A 47 -8.43 3.78 0.23
CA GLY A 47 -7.11 4.30 -0.15
C GLY A 47 -6.95 4.44 -1.66
N GLU A 48 -7.72 5.32 -2.30
CA GLU A 48 -7.69 5.58 -3.73
C GLU A 48 -7.67 7.08 -3.99
N PRO A 49 -6.72 7.59 -4.83
CA PRO A 49 -6.77 8.99 -5.26
C PRO A 49 -8.09 9.29 -5.97
N ASP A 50 -8.75 10.38 -5.60
CA ASP A 50 -10.02 10.83 -6.18
C ASP A 50 -9.85 11.70 -7.44
N PHE A 51 -8.62 11.85 -7.91
CA PHE A 51 -8.29 12.56 -9.14
C PHE A 51 -8.51 11.67 -10.37
N PRO A 52 -8.94 12.22 -11.51
CA PRO A 52 -8.88 11.52 -12.76
C PRO A 52 -7.43 11.30 -13.19
N THR A 53 -7.18 10.23 -13.94
CA THR A 53 -5.91 10.04 -14.64
C THR A 53 -5.66 11.20 -15.62
N ALA A 54 -4.42 11.67 -15.74
CA ALA A 54 -4.09 12.82 -16.59
C ALA A 54 -4.44 12.58 -18.08
N PRO A 55 -4.94 13.62 -18.80
CA PRO A 55 -5.43 13.47 -20.18
C PRO A 55 -4.40 12.86 -21.15
N HIS A 56 -3.12 13.22 -21.06
CA HIS A 56 -2.08 12.66 -21.94
C HIS A 56 -1.88 11.15 -21.76
N ILE A 57 -2.10 10.63 -20.56
CA ILE A 57 -2.03 9.19 -20.26
C ILE A 57 -3.24 8.47 -20.85
N ILE A 58 -4.44 9.06 -20.70
CA ILE A 58 -5.69 8.51 -21.25
C ILE A 58 -5.60 8.45 -22.78
N GLU A 59 -5.15 9.54 -23.42
CA GLU A 59 -5.04 9.57 -24.89
C GLU A 59 -4.01 8.57 -25.41
N ALA A 60 -2.88 8.41 -24.72
CA ALA A 60 -1.89 7.39 -25.08
C ALA A 60 -2.49 5.96 -25.07
N ALA A 61 -3.32 5.64 -24.08
CA ALA A 61 -4.01 4.35 -24.04
C ALA A 61 -5.06 4.21 -25.14
N ALA A 62 -5.85 5.26 -25.39
CA ALA A 62 -6.86 5.28 -26.43
C ALA A 62 -6.22 5.10 -27.81
N GLN A 63 -5.10 5.77 -28.06
CA GLN A 63 -4.34 5.60 -29.29
C GLN A 63 -3.74 4.19 -29.40
N ALA A 64 -3.16 3.66 -28.31
CA ALA A 64 -2.65 2.30 -28.29
C ALA A 64 -3.72 1.26 -28.64
N LEU A 65 -4.95 1.43 -28.17
CA LEU A 65 -6.07 0.56 -28.56
C LEU A 65 -6.38 0.65 -30.07
N ARG A 66 -6.38 1.86 -30.64
CA ARG A 66 -6.57 2.08 -32.09
C ARG A 66 -5.45 1.46 -32.94
N ASP A 67 -4.21 1.51 -32.41
CA ASP A 67 -3.00 0.95 -33.03
C ASP A 67 -2.88 -0.58 -32.89
N GLY A 68 -3.86 -1.23 -32.24
CA GLY A 68 -3.89 -2.68 -32.14
C GLY A 68 -3.07 -3.29 -31.00
N TRP A 69 -2.71 -2.51 -29.96
CA TRP A 69 -2.05 -3.04 -28.75
C TRP A 69 -3.02 -3.86 -27.88
N THR A 70 -3.66 -4.85 -28.49
CA THR A 70 -4.69 -5.71 -27.89
C THR A 70 -4.28 -7.18 -27.78
N HIS A 71 -3.03 -7.49 -28.15
CA HIS A 71 -2.48 -8.83 -28.14
C HIS A 71 -1.59 -9.08 -26.91
N TYR A 72 -1.28 -10.35 -26.66
CA TYR A 72 -0.34 -10.72 -25.61
C TYR A 72 1.04 -10.08 -25.83
N GLY A 73 1.62 -9.61 -24.75
CA GLY A 73 2.98 -9.14 -24.68
C GLY A 73 3.89 -10.07 -23.87
N PRO A 74 5.16 -9.71 -23.71
CA PRO A 74 6.09 -10.46 -22.87
C PRO A 74 5.63 -10.51 -21.40
N PRO A 75 5.76 -11.65 -20.69
CA PRO A 75 5.36 -11.78 -19.30
C PRO A 75 6.03 -10.79 -18.34
N ALA A 76 7.30 -10.44 -18.61
CA ALA A 76 8.01 -9.43 -17.81
C ALA A 76 7.58 -7.98 -18.12
N GLY A 77 6.77 -7.77 -19.15
CA GLY A 77 6.35 -6.44 -19.62
C GLY A 77 7.02 -6.03 -20.94
N LEU A 78 6.41 -5.06 -21.61
CA LEU A 78 6.91 -4.51 -22.86
C LEU A 78 8.29 -3.86 -22.65
N PRO A 79 9.26 -4.07 -23.57
CA PRO A 79 10.60 -3.52 -23.46
C PRO A 79 10.62 -2.02 -23.21
N GLN A 80 9.83 -1.25 -23.97
CA GLN A 80 9.77 0.22 -23.84
C GLN A 80 9.25 0.69 -22.49
N LEU A 81 8.36 -0.06 -21.82
CA LEU A 81 7.93 0.29 -20.46
C LEU A 81 8.99 -0.09 -19.44
N ARG A 82 9.64 -1.25 -19.57
CA ARG A 82 10.72 -1.67 -18.68
C ARG A 82 11.89 -0.69 -18.74
N GLU A 83 12.24 -0.18 -19.93
CA GLU A 83 13.23 0.88 -20.13
C GLU A 83 12.81 2.17 -19.43
N ALA A 84 11.57 2.64 -19.66
CA ALA A 84 11.06 3.85 -19.02
C ALA A 84 11.03 3.75 -17.48
N ILE A 85 10.68 2.58 -16.94
CA ILE A 85 10.73 2.31 -15.50
C ILE A 85 12.18 2.34 -14.99
N ALA A 86 13.11 1.69 -15.68
CA ALA A 86 14.52 1.67 -15.31
C ALA A 86 15.13 3.07 -15.28
N GLU A 87 14.83 3.91 -16.29
CA GLU A 87 15.25 5.30 -16.37
C GLU A 87 14.69 6.15 -15.22
N ASP A 88 13.37 6.10 -15.00
CA ASP A 88 12.70 6.91 -13.97
C ASP A 88 13.09 6.47 -12.55
N ALA A 89 13.02 5.16 -12.28
CA ALA A 89 13.35 4.61 -10.97
C ALA A 89 14.83 4.82 -10.64
N GLY A 90 15.73 4.63 -11.61
CA GLY A 90 17.16 4.88 -11.46
C GLY A 90 17.47 6.32 -11.12
N ARG A 91 16.87 7.27 -11.86
CA ARG A 91 17.02 8.71 -11.61
C ARG A 91 16.51 9.11 -10.22
N ARG A 92 15.31 8.68 -9.84
CA ARG A 92 14.68 9.05 -8.56
C ARG A 92 15.40 8.47 -7.34
N ARG A 93 16.01 7.31 -7.49
CA ARG A 93 16.70 6.60 -6.39
C ARG A 93 18.21 6.74 -6.46
N ALA A 94 18.76 7.47 -7.43
CA ALA A 94 20.20 7.63 -7.66
C ALA A 94 20.95 6.27 -7.73
N ILE A 95 20.35 5.28 -8.41
CA ILE A 95 20.91 3.94 -8.65
C ILE A 95 20.88 3.63 -10.15
N ARG A 96 21.75 2.71 -10.57
CA ARG A 96 21.64 2.13 -11.92
C ARG A 96 20.61 1.00 -11.90
N VAL A 97 19.64 1.04 -12.80
CA VAL A 97 18.66 -0.04 -13.02
C VAL A 97 18.78 -0.51 -14.47
N ASP A 98 18.93 -1.83 -14.65
CA ASP A 98 18.87 -2.44 -15.96
C ASP A 98 17.40 -2.83 -16.27
N PRO A 99 16.88 -2.64 -17.49
CA PRO A 99 15.55 -3.13 -17.85
C PRO A 99 15.33 -4.63 -17.58
N ALA A 100 16.39 -5.44 -17.55
CA ALA A 100 16.29 -6.85 -17.16
C ALA A 100 15.90 -7.08 -15.70
N GLU A 101 16.11 -6.08 -14.83
CA GLU A 101 15.71 -6.10 -13.42
C GLU A 101 14.23 -5.79 -13.19
N VAL A 102 13.52 -5.32 -14.24
CA VAL A 102 12.13 -4.82 -14.14
C VAL A 102 11.14 -5.89 -14.55
N VAL A 103 10.11 -6.12 -13.72
CA VAL A 103 8.93 -6.94 -14.04
C VAL A 103 7.67 -6.11 -13.87
N VAL A 104 6.88 -6.00 -14.93
CA VAL A 104 5.59 -5.28 -14.96
C VAL A 104 4.47 -6.23 -14.59
N THR A 105 3.57 -5.79 -13.71
CA THR A 105 2.44 -6.61 -13.23
C THR A 105 1.11 -5.83 -13.26
N PRO A 106 -0.05 -6.52 -13.22
CA PRO A 106 -1.35 -5.86 -13.13
C PRO A 106 -1.58 -5.25 -11.73
N GLY A 107 -0.95 -4.09 -11.47
CA GLY A 107 -0.85 -3.42 -10.18
C GLY A 107 0.35 -3.90 -9.36
N GLY A 108 0.69 -3.22 -8.25
CA GLY A 108 1.85 -3.56 -7.41
C GLY A 108 1.68 -4.84 -6.58
N ARG A 109 0.44 -5.21 -6.22
CA ARG A 109 0.18 -6.39 -5.35
C ARG A 109 0.79 -7.70 -5.83
N PRO A 110 0.77 -8.06 -7.12
CA PRO A 110 1.42 -9.28 -7.59
C PRO A 110 2.92 -9.32 -7.32
N ILE A 111 3.63 -8.18 -7.29
CA ILE A 111 5.06 -8.15 -6.94
C ILE A 111 5.28 -8.67 -5.52
N MET A 112 4.50 -8.17 -4.54
CA MET A 112 4.56 -8.68 -3.16
C MET A 112 4.21 -10.17 -3.10
N PHE A 113 3.12 -10.58 -3.76
CA PHE A 113 2.64 -11.95 -3.78
C PHE A 113 3.71 -12.90 -4.35
N PHE A 114 4.28 -12.55 -5.51
CA PHE A 114 5.27 -13.37 -6.17
C PHE A 114 6.62 -13.37 -5.47
N THR A 115 7.01 -12.25 -4.83
CA THR A 115 8.21 -12.19 -3.99
C THR A 115 8.11 -13.19 -2.83
N ILE A 116 6.99 -13.17 -2.10
CA ILE A 116 6.78 -14.10 -0.98
C ILE A 116 6.73 -15.55 -1.48
N LEU A 117 6.02 -15.83 -2.59
CA LEU A 117 5.98 -17.16 -3.19
C LEU A 117 7.36 -17.67 -3.66
N ALA A 118 8.23 -16.78 -4.14
CA ALA A 118 9.52 -17.14 -4.70
C ALA A 118 10.60 -17.31 -3.62
N LEU A 119 10.51 -16.60 -2.49
CA LEU A 119 11.59 -16.52 -1.51
C LEU A 119 11.29 -17.20 -0.16
N VAL A 120 10.01 -17.43 0.17
CA VAL A 120 9.60 -17.88 1.50
C VAL A 120 9.09 -19.31 1.45
N ASN A 121 9.75 -20.19 2.19
CA ASN A 121 9.33 -21.56 2.42
C ASN A 121 8.55 -21.70 3.74
N GLN A 122 7.98 -22.87 3.95
CA GLN A 122 7.40 -23.21 5.24
C GLN A 122 8.44 -23.11 6.36
N GLY A 123 8.14 -22.31 7.38
CA GLY A 123 8.98 -22.12 8.56
C GLY A 123 9.95 -20.93 8.43
N ASP A 124 10.19 -20.40 7.23
CA ASP A 124 10.94 -19.17 7.08
C ASP A 124 10.22 -17.99 7.76
N GLU A 125 10.97 -17.11 8.39
CA GLU A 125 10.46 -15.93 9.04
C GLU A 125 10.47 -14.73 8.10
N VAL A 126 9.37 -13.97 8.14
CA VAL A 126 9.25 -12.70 7.43
C VAL A 126 8.89 -11.60 8.41
N LEU A 127 9.77 -10.62 8.56
CA LEU A 127 9.50 -9.43 9.36
C LEU A 127 8.64 -8.45 8.56
N TYR A 128 7.61 -7.87 9.21
CA TYR A 128 6.70 -6.93 8.57
C TYR A 128 6.22 -5.86 9.56
N PRO A 129 5.87 -4.63 9.09
CA PRO A 129 5.43 -3.55 9.96
C PRO A 129 4.04 -3.84 10.57
N ASN A 130 3.87 -3.51 11.85
CA ASN A 130 2.58 -3.53 12.53
C ASN A 130 2.47 -2.25 13.41
N PRO A 131 1.42 -1.40 13.23
CA PRO A 131 0.39 -1.57 12.21
C PRO A 131 0.99 -1.59 10.80
N GLY A 132 0.32 -2.25 9.84
CA GLY A 132 0.81 -2.37 8.45
C GLY A 132 -0.27 -2.85 7.50
N PHE A 133 0.03 -2.81 6.22
CA PHE A 133 -0.92 -3.26 5.20
C PHE A 133 -1.26 -4.75 5.39
N PRO A 134 -2.54 -5.11 5.61
CA PRO A 134 -2.92 -6.44 6.13
C PRO A 134 -2.57 -7.60 5.19
N ILE A 135 -2.36 -7.30 3.91
CA ILE A 135 -2.05 -8.33 2.91
C ILE A 135 -0.62 -8.90 3.13
N TYR A 136 0.30 -8.17 3.77
CA TYR A 136 1.63 -8.71 4.09
C TYR A 136 1.51 -9.96 4.97
N GLU A 137 0.89 -9.84 6.14
CA GLU A 137 0.68 -10.96 7.05
C GLU A 137 -0.12 -12.10 6.41
N SER A 138 -1.20 -11.74 5.69
CA SER A 138 -2.04 -12.69 4.97
C SER A 138 -1.22 -13.56 4.02
N MET A 139 -0.34 -12.97 3.22
CA MET A 139 0.46 -13.70 2.25
C MET A 139 1.56 -14.54 2.88
N ILE A 140 2.22 -14.04 3.93
CA ILE A 140 3.21 -14.80 4.68
C ILE A 140 2.58 -16.07 5.25
N ARG A 141 1.40 -15.95 5.89
CA ARG A 141 0.66 -17.09 6.45
C ARG A 141 0.13 -18.04 5.36
N PHE A 142 -0.25 -17.51 4.19
CA PHE A 142 -0.74 -18.32 3.08
C PHE A 142 0.30 -19.32 2.59
N VAL A 143 1.57 -18.93 2.51
CA VAL A 143 2.69 -19.80 2.12
C VAL A 143 3.24 -20.63 3.29
N ASN A 144 2.61 -20.56 4.47
CA ASN A 144 3.04 -21.22 5.70
C ASN A 144 4.38 -20.71 6.26
N GLY A 145 4.75 -19.47 5.92
CA GLY A 145 5.84 -18.72 6.55
C GLY A 145 5.42 -18.19 7.93
N GLN A 146 6.40 -17.85 8.76
CA GLN A 146 6.21 -17.26 10.09
C GLN A 146 6.16 -15.73 9.95
N ALA A 147 5.02 -15.13 10.27
CA ALA A 147 4.85 -13.69 10.25
C ALA A 147 5.36 -13.08 11.56
N VAL A 148 6.46 -12.32 11.51
CA VAL A 148 7.11 -11.69 12.66
C VAL A 148 6.89 -10.17 12.59
N PRO A 149 5.96 -9.60 13.39
CA PRO A 149 5.70 -8.17 13.35
C PRO A 149 6.78 -7.37 14.07
N TYR A 150 7.14 -6.19 13.52
CA TYR A 150 7.87 -5.14 14.22
C TYR A 150 7.01 -3.90 14.38
N ALA A 151 7.18 -3.18 15.51
CA ALA A 151 6.30 -2.07 15.85
C ALA A 151 6.66 -0.79 15.11
N LEU A 152 5.65 -0.11 14.56
CA LEU A 152 5.72 1.30 14.21
C LEU A 152 4.93 2.09 15.25
N ARG A 153 5.61 2.98 15.98
CA ARG A 153 5.06 3.64 17.16
C ARG A 153 4.89 5.15 16.95
N GLU A 154 3.82 5.68 17.54
CA GLU A 154 3.50 7.12 17.48
C GLU A 154 4.60 8.00 18.11
N ASP A 155 5.21 7.57 19.22
CA ASP A 155 6.28 8.28 19.92
C ASP A 155 7.61 8.34 19.15
N ARG A 156 7.67 7.65 17.97
CA ARG A 156 8.76 7.69 17.00
C ARG A 156 8.30 8.17 15.63
N ASP A 157 7.22 8.93 15.54
CA ASP A 157 6.61 9.38 14.29
C ASP A 157 6.34 8.24 13.28
N PHE A 158 6.08 7.03 13.80
CA PHE A 158 5.93 5.80 13.02
C PHE A 158 7.14 5.44 12.15
N ASP A 159 8.33 5.94 12.47
CA ASP A 159 9.59 5.46 11.88
C ASP A 159 9.97 4.08 12.45
N VAL A 160 10.81 3.35 11.73
CA VAL A 160 11.26 2.03 12.14
C VAL A 160 12.21 2.11 13.34
N ASP A 161 11.98 1.29 14.35
CA ASP A 161 12.95 1.03 15.41
C ASP A 161 13.93 -0.05 14.95
N VAL A 162 15.13 0.39 14.55
CA VAL A 162 16.14 -0.52 13.98
C VAL A 162 16.58 -1.55 15.01
N GLU A 163 16.74 -1.17 16.29
CA GLU A 163 17.13 -2.11 17.35
C GLU A 163 16.06 -3.18 17.58
N GLU A 164 14.78 -2.79 17.54
CA GLU A 164 13.68 -3.75 17.62
C GLU A 164 13.69 -4.73 16.44
N VAL A 165 13.89 -4.23 15.22
CA VAL A 165 13.99 -5.09 14.02
C VAL A 165 15.15 -6.06 14.15
N LEU A 166 16.34 -5.56 14.52
CA LEU A 166 17.54 -6.38 14.66
C LEU A 166 17.41 -7.44 15.77
N GLY A 167 16.76 -7.09 16.88
CA GLY A 167 16.48 -8.02 17.97
C GLY A 167 15.51 -9.16 17.60
N LYS A 168 14.80 -9.05 16.48
CA LYS A 168 13.87 -10.06 15.96
C LYS A 168 14.48 -10.95 14.87
N LEU A 169 15.69 -10.62 14.38
CA LEU A 169 16.34 -11.43 13.36
C LEU A 169 16.86 -12.74 13.95
N THR A 170 16.58 -13.82 13.24
CA THR A 170 17.08 -15.17 13.54
C THR A 170 17.71 -15.79 12.29
N ASP A 171 18.26 -16.99 12.42
CA ASP A 171 18.77 -17.78 11.28
C ASP A 171 17.65 -18.23 10.32
N CYS A 172 16.39 -18.17 10.76
CA CYS A 172 15.22 -18.47 9.94
C CYS A 172 14.69 -17.23 9.19
N THR A 173 15.19 -16.02 9.49
CA THR A 173 14.74 -14.80 8.83
C THR A 173 15.16 -14.77 7.37
N ARG A 174 14.18 -14.74 6.46
CA ARG A 174 14.42 -14.77 5.02
C ARG A 174 14.10 -13.46 4.33
N LEU A 175 13.10 -12.71 4.83
CA LEU A 175 12.61 -11.50 4.20
C LEU A 175 12.23 -10.46 5.25
N ILE A 176 12.51 -9.19 4.95
CA ILE A 176 11.99 -8.03 5.69
C ILE A 176 11.14 -7.20 4.74
N ILE A 177 9.93 -6.85 5.15
CA ILE A 177 9.05 -5.97 4.40
C ILE A 177 9.14 -4.56 5.01
N LEU A 178 9.50 -3.59 4.18
CA LEU A 178 9.49 -2.16 4.50
C LEU A 178 8.39 -1.48 3.70
N ASN A 179 7.69 -0.51 4.27
CA ASN A 179 6.73 0.30 3.55
C ASN A 179 6.93 1.77 3.92
N SER A 180 7.43 2.55 2.98
CA SER A 180 7.68 4.00 3.19
C SER A 180 7.48 4.77 1.88
N PRO A 181 6.62 5.80 1.88
CA PRO A 181 5.67 6.24 2.92
C PRO A 181 4.66 5.16 3.31
N HIS A 182 4.24 5.17 4.56
CA HIS A 182 3.57 4.05 5.19
C HIS A 182 2.02 4.13 5.12
N ASN A 183 1.38 3.01 4.80
CA ASN A 183 -0.04 2.77 4.99
C ASN A 183 -0.20 1.81 6.21
N PRO A 184 -0.83 2.24 7.32
CA PRO A 184 -1.86 3.28 7.43
C PRO A 184 -1.41 4.63 8.01
N THR A 185 -0.18 4.79 8.49
CA THR A 185 0.19 5.88 9.40
C THR A 185 0.58 7.19 8.72
N GLY A 186 0.98 7.13 7.43
CA GLY A 186 1.58 8.27 6.73
C GLY A 186 3.02 8.58 7.17
N GLY A 187 3.61 7.76 8.04
CA GLY A 187 5.01 7.86 8.45
C GLY A 187 5.97 7.67 7.27
N VAL A 188 7.14 8.26 7.37
CA VAL A 188 8.22 8.14 6.38
C VAL A 188 9.49 7.74 7.12
N MET A 189 10.12 6.65 6.69
CA MET A 189 11.36 6.19 7.28
C MET A 189 12.46 7.22 7.07
N SER A 190 13.17 7.56 8.15
CA SER A 190 14.29 8.50 8.10
C SER A 190 15.50 7.90 7.35
N ARG A 191 16.32 8.77 6.73
CA ARG A 191 17.60 8.34 6.13
C ARG A 191 18.49 7.63 7.14
N ALA A 192 18.48 8.08 8.42
CA ALA A 192 19.28 7.48 9.47
C ALA A 192 18.84 6.05 9.79
N SER A 193 17.53 5.82 9.95
CA SER A 193 16.97 4.49 10.19
C SER A 193 17.23 3.55 9.04
N ILE A 194 17.05 4.02 7.78
CA ILE A 194 17.32 3.22 6.59
C ILE A 194 18.82 2.88 6.47
N ALA A 195 19.73 3.83 6.76
CA ALA A 195 21.15 3.61 6.73
C ALA A 195 21.61 2.56 7.77
N ALA A 196 21.13 2.70 9.01
CA ALA A 196 21.43 1.76 10.08
C ALA A 196 20.91 0.33 9.77
N LEU A 197 19.72 0.24 9.20
CA LEU A 197 19.14 -1.03 8.77
C LEU A 197 19.95 -1.65 7.62
N ALA A 198 20.35 -0.84 6.63
CA ALA A 198 21.17 -1.29 5.52
C ALA A 198 22.53 -1.81 5.96
N GLU A 199 23.21 -1.09 6.87
CA GLU A 199 24.48 -1.51 7.46
C GLU A 199 24.34 -2.86 8.18
N ALA A 200 23.31 -3.00 9.00
CA ALA A 200 23.08 -4.23 9.77
C ALA A 200 22.70 -5.44 8.90
N LEU A 201 22.17 -5.22 7.70
CA LEU A 201 21.77 -6.27 6.76
C LEU A 201 22.85 -6.59 5.73
N ALA A 202 23.94 -5.80 5.63
CA ALA A 202 24.92 -5.89 4.55
C ALA A 202 25.52 -7.29 4.37
N ASP A 203 25.83 -7.98 5.48
CA ASP A 203 26.47 -9.30 5.48
C ASP A 203 25.49 -10.47 5.73
N ARG A 204 24.16 -10.21 5.72
CA ARG A 204 23.14 -11.22 6.00
C ARG A 204 22.49 -11.70 4.71
N ASP A 205 22.15 -13.00 4.63
CA ASP A 205 21.37 -13.57 3.51
C ASP A 205 19.86 -13.33 3.71
N ILE A 206 19.48 -12.05 3.86
CA ILE A 206 18.11 -11.61 4.06
C ILE A 206 17.73 -10.68 2.90
N PHE A 207 16.58 -10.95 2.29
CA PHE A 207 16.01 -10.09 1.27
C PHE A 207 15.19 -8.97 1.91
N VAL A 208 15.02 -7.87 1.16
CA VAL A 208 14.14 -6.76 1.54
C VAL A 208 13.08 -6.56 0.46
N LEU A 209 11.81 -6.60 0.82
CA LEU A 209 10.72 -6.08 0.00
C LEU A 209 10.44 -4.64 0.42
N SER A 210 10.88 -3.69 -0.41
CA SER A 210 10.65 -2.28 -0.19
C SER A 210 9.41 -1.84 -0.96
N ASP A 211 8.28 -1.71 -0.25
CA ASP A 211 7.04 -1.18 -0.82
C ASP A 211 7.09 0.35 -0.82
N GLU A 212 7.36 0.91 -1.99
CA GLU A 212 7.59 2.32 -2.24
C GLU A 212 6.45 2.96 -3.07
N ILE A 213 5.26 2.35 -3.05
CA ILE A 213 4.10 2.76 -3.87
C ILE A 213 3.67 4.22 -3.65
N TYR A 214 4.03 4.82 -2.51
CA TYR A 214 3.78 6.22 -2.16
C TYR A 214 5.02 7.10 -2.29
N SER A 215 6.12 6.64 -2.87
CA SER A 215 7.43 7.33 -2.91
C SER A 215 7.38 8.75 -3.48
N ARG A 216 6.40 9.09 -4.33
CA ARG A 216 6.20 10.44 -4.88
C ARG A 216 5.20 11.29 -4.09
N LEU A 217 4.58 10.74 -3.06
CA LEU A 217 3.65 11.44 -2.18
C LEU A 217 4.33 11.68 -0.82
N ILE A 218 5.39 12.49 -0.84
CA ILE A 218 6.10 12.99 0.33
C ILE A 218 5.92 14.51 0.34
N TYR A 219 5.66 15.05 1.52
CA TYR A 219 5.31 16.45 1.69
C TYR A 219 6.49 17.30 2.19
N GLU A 220 7.36 16.71 3.00
CA GLU A 220 8.60 17.33 3.48
C GLU A 220 9.78 16.38 3.25
N GLY A 221 10.92 16.92 2.81
CA GLY A 221 12.11 16.13 2.51
C GLY A 221 11.99 15.34 1.20
N GLU A 222 12.66 14.20 1.15
CA GLU A 222 12.73 13.34 -0.03
C GLU A 222 12.61 11.86 0.33
N HIS A 223 12.18 11.05 -0.62
CA HIS A 223 12.15 9.60 -0.46
C HIS A 223 13.57 9.03 -0.46
N VAL A 224 13.86 8.21 0.54
CA VAL A 224 15.11 7.45 0.62
C VAL A 224 14.80 5.97 0.41
N SER A 225 15.33 5.38 -0.64
CA SER A 225 15.24 3.93 -0.86
C SER A 225 16.44 3.24 -0.23
N ILE A 226 16.21 2.10 0.40
CA ILE A 226 17.30 1.28 0.97
C ILE A 226 18.29 0.83 -0.10
N THR A 227 17.89 0.78 -1.37
CA THR A 227 18.75 0.44 -2.51
C THR A 227 19.87 1.46 -2.78
N GLN A 228 19.82 2.66 -2.18
CA GLN A 228 20.89 3.66 -2.26
C GLN A 228 22.11 3.31 -1.43
N PHE A 229 21.99 2.33 -0.54
CA PHE A 229 23.07 1.93 0.36
C PHE A 229 23.85 0.73 -0.19
N PRO A 230 25.18 0.64 0.06
CA PRO A 230 26.01 -0.43 -0.46
C PRO A 230 25.47 -1.82 -0.13
N GLY A 231 25.50 -2.73 -1.10
CA GLY A 231 25.09 -4.13 -0.95
C GLY A 231 23.57 -4.36 -0.84
N MET A 232 22.75 -3.29 -0.81
CA MET A 232 21.30 -3.44 -0.63
C MET A 232 20.55 -3.62 -1.94
N LYS A 233 21.05 -3.07 -3.06
CA LYS A 233 20.36 -3.19 -4.35
C LYS A 233 20.16 -4.65 -4.77
N GLU A 234 21.17 -5.49 -4.59
CA GLU A 234 21.18 -6.88 -5.03
C GLU A 234 20.24 -7.78 -4.22
N ARG A 235 19.83 -7.34 -3.03
CA ARG A 235 18.93 -8.08 -2.12
C ARG A 235 17.60 -7.42 -1.90
N THR A 236 17.35 -6.28 -2.56
CA THR A 236 16.07 -5.55 -2.42
C THR A 236 15.19 -5.80 -3.63
N ILE A 237 13.92 -6.06 -3.36
CA ILE A 237 12.83 -6.01 -4.31
C ILE A 237 12.09 -4.70 -4.07
N ILE A 238 12.19 -3.74 -4.99
CA ILE A 238 11.36 -2.54 -4.97
C ILE A 238 9.99 -2.90 -5.53
N LEU A 239 8.93 -2.60 -4.78
CA LEU A 239 7.56 -2.59 -5.26
C LEU A 239 7.12 -1.15 -5.45
N ASP A 240 6.73 -0.79 -6.67
CA ASP A 240 6.21 0.53 -7.00
C ASP A 240 5.14 0.40 -8.10
N GLY A 241 4.55 1.51 -8.53
CA GLY A 241 3.54 1.47 -9.58
C GLY A 241 2.85 2.79 -9.85
N PHE A 242 1.82 2.72 -10.66
CA PHE A 242 1.14 3.89 -11.22
C PHE A 242 -0.12 4.28 -10.44
N SER A 243 -0.62 3.37 -9.61
CA SER A 243 -1.92 3.50 -8.96
C SER A 243 -2.07 4.78 -8.13
N LYS A 244 -1.03 5.18 -7.39
CA LYS A 244 -1.09 6.29 -6.44
C LYS A 244 -0.55 7.58 -7.03
N THR A 245 0.63 7.53 -7.61
CA THR A 245 1.33 8.66 -8.20
C THR A 245 0.57 9.30 -9.36
N PHE A 246 -0.04 8.47 -10.22
CA PHE A 246 -0.70 8.92 -11.46
C PHE A 246 -2.22 8.76 -11.44
N ALA A 247 -2.82 8.50 -10.27
CA ALA A 247 -4.26 8.23 -10.14
C ALA A 247 -4.75 7.14 -11.13
N MET A 248 -4.01 6.02 -11.18
CA MET A 248 -4.26 4.91 -12.12
C MET A 248 -4.66 3.62 -11.40
N THR A 249 -5.47 3.68 -10.37
CA THR A 249 -5.85 2.48 -9.59
C THR A 249 -6.61 1.47 -10.44
N GLY A 250 -7.56 1.92 -11.25
CA GLY A 250 -8.36 1.09 -12.17
C GLY A 250 -7.60 0.54 -13.38
N TRP A 251 -6.46 1.12 -13.73
CA TRP A 251 -5.63 0.69 -14.87
C TRP A 251 -4.86 -0.60 -14.61
N ARG A 252 -4.72 -0.96 -13.34
CA ARG A 252 -4.00 -2.17 -12.92
C ARG A 252 -2.58 -2.24 -13.48
N LEU A 253 -1.75 -1.22 -13.21
CA LEU A 253 -0.36 -1.14 -13.64
C LEU A 253 0.58 -0.93 -12.46
N GLY A 254 1.56 -1.81 -12.30
CA GLY A 254 2.60 -1.75 -11.29
C GLY A 254 3.84 -2.49 -11.75
N TYR A 255 4.89 -2.45 -10.96
CA TYR A 255 6.15 -3.10 -11.29
C TYR A 255 6.98 -3.44 -10.05
N GLY A 256 7.88 -4.38 -10.23
CA GLY A 256 8.97 -4.66 -9.31
C GLY A 256 10.31 -4.44 -9.97
N ILE A 257 11.30 -4.04 -9.17
CA ILE A 257 12.70 -3.96 -9.58
C ILE A 257 13.49 -4.86 -8.63
N MET A 258 14.23 -5.80 -9.18
CA MET A 258 14.95 -6.82 -8.41
C MET A 258 16.10 -7.38 -9.23
N ARG A 259 17.01 -8.13 -8.58
CA ARG A 259 18.09 -8.80 -9.29
C ARG A 259 17.58 -9.67 -10.45
N PRO A 260 18.30 -9.76 -11.59
CA PRO A 260 17.81 -10.38 -12.83
C PRO A 260 17.36 -11.83 -12.71
N ASP A 261 18.05 -12.63 -11.89
CA ASP A 261 17.71 -14.04 -11.67
C ASP A 261 16.36 -14.20 -10.96
N LEU A 262 16.06 -13.35 -9.97
CA LEU A 262 14.74 -13.31 -9.33
C LEU A 262 13.67 -12.74 -10.27
N ALA A 263 13.99 -11.70 -11.05
CA ALA A 263 13.08 -11.13 -12.06
C ALA A 263 12.60 -12.19 -13.06
N GLY A 264 13.52 -13.09 -13.47
CA GLY A 264 13.18 -14.25 -14.30
C GLY A 264 12.19 -15.21 -13.66
N GLN A 265 12.29 -15.46 -12.34
CA GLN A 265 11.34 -16.31 -11.62
C GLN A 265 9.99 -15.62 -11.43
N VAL A 266 9.98 -14.33 -11.12
CA VAL A 266 8.74 -13.54 -11.01
C VAL A 266 8.03 -13.44 -12.36
N ALA A 267 8.75 -13.27 -13.47
CA ALA A 267 8.18 -13.33 -14.82
C ALA A 267 7.59 -14.71 -15.14
N ARG A 268 8.20 -15.79 -14.65
CA ARG A 268 7.66 -17.15 -14.77
C ARG A 268 6.36 -17.31 -13.96
N LEU A 269 6.27 -16.73 -12.76
CA LEU A 269 5.02 -16.69 -12.00
C LEU A 269 3.95 -15.87 -12.73
N MET A 270 4.31 -14.74 -13.35
CA MET A 270 3.41 -13.98 -14.22
C MET A 270 2.86 -14.84 -15.36
N THR A 271 3.71 -15.60 -16.06
CA THR A 271 3.28 -16.50 -17.14
C THR A 271 2.22 -17.49 -16.65
N ASN A 272 2.41 -18.05 -15.45
CA ASN A 272 1.52 -19.08 -14.91
C ASN A 272 0.25 -18.55 -14.22
N SER A 273 0.15 -17.23 -14.02
CA SER A 273 -1.00 -16.61 -13.34
C SER A 273 -1.81 -15.69 -14.26
N ASN A 274 -1.15 -14.69 -14.84
CA ASN A 274 -1.79 -13.61 -15.59
C ASN A 274 -1.41 -13.57 -17.08
N SER A 275 -0.47 -14.40 -17.52
CA SER A 275 0.22 -14.36 -18.82
C SER A 275 1.08 -13.10 -18.98
N CYS A 276 0.46 -11.92 -19.06
CA CYS A 276 1.12 -10.62 -19.15
C CYS A 276 0.17 -9.51 -18.67
N THR A 277 0.71 -8.33 -18.45
CA THR A 277 -0.08 -7.10 -18.20
C THR A 277 -0.62 -6.59 -19.55
N ALA A 278 -1.83 -5.99 -19.54
CA ALA A 278 -2.47 -5.45 -20.73
C ALA A 278 -1.54 -4.49 -21.51
N SER A 279 -1.36 -4.74 -22.81
CA SER A 279 -0.35 -4.03 -23.62
C SER A 279 -0.67 -2.53 -23.76
N PHE A 280 -1.93 -2.16 -24.03
CA PHE A 280 -2.35 -0.76 -24.13
C PHE A 280 -2.15 0.01 -22.78
N THR A 281 -2.36 -0.64 -21.65
CA THR A 281 -2.09 -0.06 -20.33
C THR A 281 -0.59 0.20 -20.13
N GLN A 282 0.26 -0.69 -20.65
CA GLN A 282 1.70 -0.50 -20.57
C GLN A 282 2.19 0.67 -21.42
N ILE A 283 1.58 0.90 -22.60
CA ILE A 283 1.86 2.09 -23.43
C ILE A 283 1.46 3.37 -22.70
N ALA A 284 0.31 3.38 -22.03
CA ALA A 284 -0.07 4.48 -21.14
C ALA A 284 0.93 4.70 -20.00
N GLY A 285 1.52 3.63 -19.45
CA GLY A 285 2.59 3.70 -18.46
C GLY A 285 3.85 4.40 -18.98
N VAL A 286 4.23 4.16 -20.23
CA VAL A 286 5.35 4.89 -20.87
C VAL A 286 5.02 6.39 -20.94
N ALA A 287 3.81 6.74 -21.37
CA ALA A 287 3.37 8.15 -21.43
C ALA A 287 3.34 8.80 -20.04
N ALA A 288 2.93 8.05 -19.00
CA ALA A 288 2.95 8.54 -17.63
C ALA A 288 4.36 8.85 -17.11
N LEU A 289 5.36 8.02 -17.43
CA LEU A 289 6.74 8.22 -16.95
C LEU A 289 7.52 9.25 -17.75
N ARG A 290 7.34 9.30 -19.08
CA ARG A 290 8.09 10.18 -19.99
C ARG A 290 7.37 11.48 -20.33
N GLY A 291 6.06 11.56 -20.06
CA GLY A 291 5.23 12.73 -20.30
C GLY A 291 5.39 13.82 -19.24
N ASP A 292 4.49 14.80 -19.31
CA ASP A 292 4.44 15.91 -18.35
C ASP A 292 4.17 15.40 -16.93
N GLN A 293 5.02 15.79 -15.99
CA GLN A 293 4.94 15.39 -14.58
C GLN A 293 4.18 16.42 -13.71
N SER A 294 3.71 17.52 -14.29
CA SER A 294 2.98 18.57 -13.54
C SER A 294 1.73 18.03 -12.84
N CYS A 295 1.07 17.02 -13.42
CA CYS A 295 -0.08 16.37 -12.80
C CYS A 295 0.27 15.70 -11.47
N VAL A 296 1.48 15.14 -11.33
CA VAL A 296 1.94 14.51 -10.08
C VAL A 296 2.20 15.57 -9.01
N ASP A 297 2.81 16.70 -9.40
CA ASP A 297 3.08 17.81 -8.49
C ASP A 297 1.77 18.46 -8.02
N GLN A 298 0.78 18.61 -8.89
CA GLN A 298 -0.55 19.12 -8.56
C GLN A 298 -1.28 18.18 -7.56
N ILE A 299 -1.26 16.87 -7.80
CA ILE A 299 -1.84 15.87 -6.89
C ILE A 299 -1.16 15.94 -5.53
N ARG A 300 0.17 16.00 -5.48
CA ARG A 300 0.93 16.08 -4.23
C ARG A 300 0.60 17.35 -3.45
N GLU A 301 0.52 18.51 -4.11
CA GLU A 301 0.21 19.78 -3.45
C GLU A 301 -1.22 19.82 -2.93
N GLU A 302 -2.19 19.29 -3.68
CA GLU A 302 -3.57 19.19 -3.21
C GLU A 302 -3.67 18.24 -2.01
N PHE A 303 -3.00 17.10 -2.01
CA PHE A 303 -2.93 16.23 -0.84
C PHE A 303 -2.27 16.91 0.36
N ARG A 304 -1.24 17.74 0.15
CA ARG A 304 -0.62 18.54 1.22
C ARG A 304 -1.65 19.50 1.86
N ARG A 305 -2.46 20.17 1.05
CA ARG A 305 -3.54 21.05 1.52
C ARG A 305 -4.59 20.27 2.33
N ARG A 306 -5.05 19.14 1.81
CA ARG A 306 -6.05 18.28 2.47
C ARG A 306 -5.53 17.70 3.78
N ARG A 307 -4.26 17.33 3.82
CA ARG A 307 -3.57 16.88 5.02
C ARG A 307 -3.69 17.90 6.16
N SER A 308 -3.40 19.16 5.89
CA SER A 308 -3.51 20.21 6.89
C SER A 308 -4.93 20.34 7.42
N VAL A 309 -5.92 20.32 6.55
CA VAL A 309 -7.34 20.44 6.94
C VAL A 309 -7.77 19.29 7.85
N ILE A 310 -7.46 18.03 7.48
CA ILE A 310 -7.90 16.88 8.26
C ILE A 310 -7.17 16.77 9.60
N VAL A 311 -5.84 17.04 9.64
CA VAL A 311 -5.06 17.00 10.88
C VAL A 311 -5.50 18.06 11.86
N GLU A 312 -5.63 19.32 11.42
CA GLU A 312 -6.10 20.41 12.25
C GLU A 312 -7.53 20.15 12.77
N GLY A 313 -8.39 19.62 11.91
CA GLY A 313 -9.78 19.32 12.30
C GLY A 313 -9.86 18.20 13.33
N LEU A 314 -9.16 17.08 13.12
CA LEU A 314 -9.15 15.97 14.09
C LEU A 314 -8.57 16.38 15.44
N ASN A 315 -7.52 17.21 15.48
CA ASN A 315 -6.92 17.67 16.73
C ASN A 315 -7.81 18.66 17.54
N ARG A 316 -8.90 19.16 16.96
CA ARG A 316 -9.92 19.95 17.69
C ARG A 316 -10.97 19.07 18.36
N ILE A 317 -11.06 17.80 17.97
CA ILE A 317 -12.09 16.88 18.48
C ILE A 317 -11.61 16.27 19.80
N PRO A 318 -12.40 16.37 20.88
CA PRO A 318 -12.04 15.79 22.17
C PRO A 318 -11.71 14.30 22.06
N GLY A 319 -10.59 13.90 22.67
CA GLY A 319 -10.15 12.51 22.70
C GLY A 319 -9.39 12.02 21.47
N PHE A 320 -9.20 12.87 20.44
CA PHE A 320 -8.37 12.58 19.27
C PHE A 320 -7.03 13.29 19.37
N HIS A 321 -5.96 12.61 18.98
CA HIS A 321 -4.64 13.19 18.75
C HIS A 321 -4.13 12.67 17.39
N CYS A 322 -3.93 13.55 16.43
CA CYS A 322 -3.53 13.22 15.07
C CYS A 322 -2.13 13.77 14.80
N PRO A 323 -1.09 12.93 14.78
CA PRO A 323 0.24 13.34 14.30
C PRO A 323 0.17 13.77 12.85
N LEU A 324 1.06 14.70 12.45
CA LEU A 324 1.15 15.16 11.07
C LEU A 324 1.83 14.08 10.21
N PRO A 325 1.15 13.46 9.23
CA PRO A 325 1.79 12.48 8.37
C PRO A 325 2.77 13.15 7.40
N HIS A 326 3.90 12.49 7.14
CA HIS A 326 4.94 13.01 6.26
C HIS A 326 4.77 12.55 4.80
N GLY A 327 3.97 11.52 4.56
CA GLY A 327 3.72 11.00 3.21
C GLY A 327 2.40 10.24 3.08
N ALA A 328 2.18 9.64 1.91
CA ALA A 328 0.94 8.98 1.50
C ALA A 328 -0.27 9.94 1.56
N PHE A 329 -1.47 9.45 1.75
CA PHE A 329 -2.70 10.26 1.91
C PHE A 329 -3.61 9.67 3.01
N TYR A 330 -2.98 9.28 4.12
CA TYR A 330 -3.64 8.74 5.31
C TYR A 330 -3.27 9.53 6.56
N VAL A 331 -4.23 9.67 7.47
CA VAL A 331 -3.99 10.02 8.86
C VAL A 331 -4.35 8.85 9.77
N PHE A 332 -3.61 8.71 10.87
CA PHE A 332 -3.77 7.62 11.82
C PHE A 332 -3.87 8.20 13.24
N PRO A 333 -4.97 8.93 13.56
CA PRO A 333 -5.15 9.55 14.84
C PRO A 333 -5.26 8.54 15.96
N ASN A 334 -4.57 8.82 17.06
CA ASN A 334 -4.74 8.18 18.36
C ASN A 334 -6.09 8.60 18.96
N ILE A 335 -6.86 7.63 19.41
CA ILE A 335 -8.20 7.83 19.96
C ILE A 335 -8.33 7.38 21.42
N ALA A 336 -7.20 7.12 22.10
CA ALA A 336 -7.19 6.64 23.49
C ALA A 336 -7.95 7.59 24.44
N GLY A 337 -7.93 8.89 24.17
CA GLY A 337 -8.70 9.89 24.93
C GLY A 337 -10.22 9.71 24.88
N THR A 338 -10.74 8.96 23.88
CA THR A 338 -12.17 8.65 23.77
C THR A 338 -12.60 7.51 24.70
N LYS A 339 -11.65 6.74 25.22
CA LYS A 339 -11.87 5.53 26.03
C LYS A 339 -12.70 4.44 25.33
N ARG A 340 -12.77 4.47 23.99
CA ARG A 340 -13.46 3.49 23.16
C ARG A 340 -12.45 2.63 22.41
N SER A 341 -12.80 1.37 22.11
CA SER A 341 -12.00 0.55 21.22
C SER A 341 -12.08 1.09 19.78
N SER A 342 -11.02 0.89 19.01
CA SER A 342 -10.92 1.34 17.62
C SER A 342 -12.10 0.86 16.77
N ARG A 343 -12.52 -0.40 16.95
CA ARG A 343 -13.64 -0.97 16.21
C ARG A 343 -14.97 -0.34 16.61
N ALA A 344 -15.24 -0.24 17.91
CA ALA A 344 -16.48 0.35 18.39
C ALA A 344 -16.64 1.82 17.95
N LEU A 345 -15.54 2.58 17.96
CA LEU A 345 -15.57 3.96 17.50
C LEU A 345 -15.79 4.05 15.98
N ALA A 346 -15.07 3.27 15.17
CA ALA A 346 -15.27 3.24 13.73
C ALA A 346 -16.71 2.86 13.36
N ASP A 347 -17.30 1.87 14.03
CA ASP A 347 -18.68 1.46 13.82
C ASP A 347 -19.69 2.56 14.21
N SER A 348 -19.46 3.26 15.32
CA SER A 348 -20.30 4.41 15.73
C SER A 348 -20.20 5.56 14.75
N LEU A 349 -19.00 5.92 14.27
CA LEU A 349 -18.82 6.99 13.28
C LEU A 349 -19.56 6.66 11.98
N LEU A 350 -19.49 5.43 11.51
CA LEU A 350 -20.24 5.01 10.31
C LEU A 350 -21.75 5.05 10.54
N ASN A 351 -22.24 4.42 11.63
CA ASN A 351 -23.66 4.22 11.82
C ASN A 351 -24.39 5.45 12.38
N GLU A 352 -23.74 6.31 13.15
CA GLU A 352 -24.35 7.46 13.83
C GLU A 352 -23.97 8.79 13.16
N ALA A 353 -22.68 8.98 12.83
CA ALA A 353 -22.20 10.20 12.20
C ALA A 353 -22.24 10.16 10.65
N GLY A 354 -22.38 8.98 10.04
CA GLY A 354 -22.31 8.84 8.58
C GLY A 354 -20.93 9.14 8.02
N VAL A 355 -19.87 8.73 8.73
CA VAL A 355 -18.48 8.86 8.29
C VAL A 355 -17.83 7.48 8.28
N ALA A 356 -17.44 7.00 7.12
CA ALA A 356 -16.73 5.74 6.97
C ALA A 356 -15.22 5.95 7.21
N CYS A 357 -14.65 5.15 8.10
CA CYS A 357 -13.21 5.08 8.37
C CYS A 357 -12.84 3.66 8.76
N LEU A 358 -11.56 3.36 8.92
CA LEU A 358 -11.12 2.04 9.34
C LEU A 358 -10.66 2.03 10.80
N SER A 359 -11.02 0.96 11.51
CA SER A 359 -10.39 0.63 12.79
C SER A 359 -8.90 0.42 12.58
N GLY A 360 -8.06 0.92 13.46
CA GLY A 360 -6.62 0.66 13.40
C GLY A 360 -6.28 -0.83 13.51
N THR A 361 -7.12 -1.62 14.18
CA THR A 361 -6.97 -3.09 14.28
C THR A 361 -7.09 -3.81 12.93
N ALA A 362 -7.64 -3.15 11.91
CA ALA A 362 -7.62 -3.63 10.52
C ALA A 362 -6.20 -3.73 9.94
N PHE A 363 -5.23 -3.08 10.58
CA PHE A 363 -3.83 -3.03 10.19
C PHE A 363 -2.91 -3.80 11.13
N GLY A 364 -3.48 -4.60 12.03
CA GLY A 364 -2.75 -5.41 12.99
C GLY A 364 -3.07 -5.05 14.45
N ALA A 365 -2.60 -5.89 15.37
CA ALA A 365 -2.95 -5.78 16.78
C ALA A 365 -2.49 -4.45 17.42
N TRP A 366 -1.36 -3.90 16.98
CA TRP A 366 -0.84 -2.63 17.50
C TRP A 366 -1.50 -1.38 16.90
N GLY A 367 -2.48 -1.59 16.03
CA GLY A 367 -3.39 -0.53 15.58
C GLY A 367 -4.56 -0.26 16.54
N GLU A 368 -4.72 -1.03 17.65
CA GLU A 368 -5.71 -0.71 18.67
C GLU A 368 -5.39 0.64 19.33
N GLY A 369 -6.41 1.46 19.55
CA GLY A 369 -6.27 2.83 20.01
C GLY A 369 -6.13 3.85 18.88
N PHE A 370 -6.24 3.40 17.61
CA PHE A 370 -6.13 4.27 16.43
C PHE A 370 -7.29 4.05 15.45
N LEU A 371 -7.52 5.06 14.60
CA LEU A 371 -8.35 4.96 13.39
C LEU A 371 -7.53 5.35 12.17
N ARG A 372 -7.87 4.81 10.98
CA ARG A 372 -7.33 5.33 9.72
C ARG A 372 -8.39 6.09 8.95
N PHE A 373 -8.06 7.30 8.53
CA PHE A 373 -8.80 8.06 7.54
C PHE A 373 -7.92 8.29 6.29
N SER A 374 -8.52 8.14 5.12
CA SER A 374 -7.93 8.60 3.87
C SER A 374 -8.41 10.02 3.60
N TYR A 375 -7.49 10.94 3.28
CA TYR A 375 -7.88 12.29 2.82
C TYR A 375 -7.88 12.42 1.29
N ALA A 376 -7.98 11.29 0.60
CA ALA A 376 -8.26 11.24 -0.84
C ALA A 376 -9.77 11.50 -1.07
N ASN A 377 -10.21 12.71 -0.74
CA ASN A 377 -11.56 13.21 -0.93
C ASN A 377 -11.53 14.75 -0.99
N SER A 378 -12.58 15.39 -1.45
CA SER A 378 -12.62 16.86 -1.52
C SER A 378 -12.50 17.51 -0.13
N VAL A 379 -11.99 18.75 -0.09
CA VAL A 379 -11.86 19.50 1.17
C VAL A 379 -13.23 19.71 1.81
N GLU A 380 -14.25 19.94 1.01
CA GLU A 380 -15.65 20.12 1.47
C GLU A 380 -16.16 18.86 2.18
N ASN A 381 -15.91 17.68 1.61
CA ASN A 381 -16.29 16.41 2.22
C ASN A 381 -15.47 16.13 3.49
N ILE A 382 -14.17 16.44 3.48
CA ILE A 382 -13.32 16.31 4.69
C ILE A 382 -13.83 17.22 5.81
N GLN A 383 -14.14 18.49 5.53
CA GLN A 383 -14.68 19.43 6.51
C GLN A 383 -16.04 18.95 7.06
N LYS A 384 -16.93 18.52 6.19
CA LYS A 384 -18.23 17.96 6.58
C LYS A 384 -18.09 16.70 7.46
N ALA A 385 -17.12 15.83 7.15
CA ALA A 385 -16.81 14.67 7.99
C ALA A 385 -16.34 15.09 9.37
N LEU A 386 -15.43 16.07 9.45
CA LEU A 386 -14.91 16.61 10.71
C LEU A 386 -16.02 17.21 11.58
N GLU A 387 -16.92 18.02 10.99
CA GLU A 387 -18.09 18.58 11.68
C GLU A 387 -18.98 17.47 12.26
N ARG A 388 -19.25 16.41 11.48
CA ARG A 388 -20.05 15.27 11.93
C ARG A 388 -19.39 14.49 13.06
N ILE A 389 -18.07 14.25 12.97
CA ILE A 389 -17.31 13.58 14.03
C ILE A 389 -17.29 14.43 15.30
N GLU A 390 -17.07 15.74 15.18
CA GLU A 390 -17.07 16.65 16.32
C GLU A 390 -18.44 16.71 17.00
N ALA A 391 -19.52 16.84 16.22
CA ALA A 391 -20.88 16.83 16.76
C ALA A 391 -21.24 15.50 17.42
N TRP A 392 -20.75 14.38 16.89
CA TRP A 392 -20.88 13.07 17.52
C TRP A 392 -20.09 12.99 18.84
N ALA A 393 -18.83 13.44 18.84
CA ALA A 393 -17.96 13.41 20.01
C ALA A 393 -18.55 14.22 21.19
N ARG A 394 -19.04 15.43 20.92
CA ARG A 394 -19.68 16.28 21.94
C ARG A 394 -20.90 15.64 22.61
N ARG A 395 -21.56 14.68 21.96
CA ARG A 395 -22.74 13.98 22.49
C ARG A 395 -22.41 12.69 23.21
N ASN A 396 -21.27 12.09 22.91
CA ASN A 396 -20.98 10.70 23.27
C ASN A 396 -19.70 10.51 24.10
N LEU A 397 -18.87 11.54 24.24
CA LEU A 397 -17.65 11.57 25.05
C LEU A 397 -17.78 12.59 26.18
#